data_22586a02da6e296dad6786e9db1b9bb3
#
_entry.id   22586a02da6e296dad6786e9db1b9bb3
#
_cell.length_a   1.000
_cell.length_b   1.000
_cell.length_c   1.000
_cell.angle_alpha   90.00
_cell.angle_beta   90.00
_cell.angle_gamma   90.00
#
_symmetry.space_group_name_H-M   'P 1'
#
loop_
_entity.id
_entity.type
_entity.pdbx_description
1 polymer ?
#
loop_
_entity_poly.entity_id
_entity_poly.type
_entity_poly.pdbx_seq_one_letter_code
_entity_poly.pdbx_strand_id
1 'polypeptide(L)'
;YRIDHVLGFFRIWAIPTDCVHGLLGQFQPALAMSRDEIQGYGLNFQEELFTKPFIADWVIDRVFKEHAEEVKEKYLQHDHDNIFSLKPEYDTERKIEAAFEGKTTDKDIWLRDGLYAMVEDVLFVRDRQNPNMFHPRITAQLNFMYEALWQNDKDAFNRLYNDYFYRRNNDFWYREAMKKLPLLSQATRMLVCAEDLGMVPDCVQWVMNELRILSLELQSMPKDPSVEFGHLSRNPYRSVCTLSTHDMPTLRQWWDEDYDRTQKYYNSMLYRGGAAPHPLPGWLARDIVSRQLTSPSMLCILSLQDWFAIDERIRLADANAERINIPANPKHYWRYRMHMTIEQLLADRDYNDQVKELVDEAGRK
;
A
#
# COMPACT_ATOMS: atom_id res chain seq x y z
N TYR A 1 5.17 -4.45 23.22
CA TYR A 1 6.06 -4.33 22.04
C TYR A 1 5.26 -4.35 20.74
N ARG A 2 5.80 -3.78 19.69
CA ARG A 2 5.21 -3.77 18.34
C ARG A 2 5.87 -4.84 17.47
N ILE A 3 5.05 -5.67 16.81
CA ILE A 3 5.47 -6.50 15.68
C ILE A 3 5.33 -5.65 14.45
N ASP A 4 6.44 -5.33 13.80
CA ASP A 4 6.43 -4.63 12.53
C ASP A 4 6.09 -5.60 11.41
N HIS A 5 5.29 -5.15 10.42
CA HIS A 5 4.84 -5.95 9.29
C HIS A 5 4.29 -7.34 9.69
N VAL A 6 3.29 -7.36 10.58
CA VAL A 6 2.70 -8.63 11.05
C VAL A 6 2.15 -9.50 9.91
N LEU A 7 1.76 -8.89 8.81
CA LEU A 7 1.31 -9.58 7.60
C LEU A 7 2.36 -10.56 7.04
N GLY A 8 3.64 -10.31 7.30
CA GLY A 8 4.75 -11.20 6.92
C GLY A 8 4.74 -12.56 7.60
N PHE A 9 4.01 -12.72 8.71
CA PHE A 9 3.80 -14.02 9.34
C PHE A 9 2.74 -14.88 8.63
N PHE A 10 1.90 -14.25 7.82
CA PHE A 10 0.86 -14.88 7.01
C PHE A 10 1.36 -15.16 5.61
N ARG A 11 1.91 -14.16 4.95
CA ARG A 11 2.47 -14.18 3.60
C ARG A 11 3.32 -12.94 3.36
N ILE A 12 4.15 -13.02 2.34
CA ILE A 12 4.91 -11.88 1.81
C ILE A 12 4.62 -11.74 0.32
N TRP A 13 4.81 -10.54 -0.22
CA TRP A 13 4.77 -10.31 -1.66
C TRP A 13 6.16 -10.53 -2.23
N ALA A 14 6.34 -11.58 -3.03
CA ALA A 14 7.60 -11.95 -3.63
C ALA A 14 7.66 -11.44 -5.07
N ILE A 15 8.59 -10.55 -5.36
CA ILE A 15 8.81 -9.96 -6.68
C ILE A 15 9.96 -10.68 -7.37
N PRO A 16 9.84 -11.07 -8.67
CA PRO A 16 10.95 -11.62 -9.46
C PRO A 16 12.14 -10.66 -9.52
N THR A 17 13.35 -11.17 -9.50
CA THR A 17 14.58 -10.36 -9.57
C THR A 17 14.81 -9.71 -10.95
N ASP A 18 14.16 -10.20 -11.96
CA ASP A 18 14.12 -9.66 -13.33
C ASP A 18 13.05 -8.60 -13.55
N CYS A 19 12.25 -8.29 -12.50
CA CYS A 19 11.28 -7.21 -12.50
C CYS A 19 11.85 -5.94 -11.83
N VAL A 20 11.39 -4.79 -12.31
CA VAL A 20 11.59 -3.46 -11.71
C VAL A 20 10.39 -3.11 -10.82
N HIS A 21 9.19 -3.45 -11.29
CA HIS A 21 7.94 -3.24 -10.59
C HIS A 21 7.44 -4.49 -9.85
N GLY A 22 6.45 -4.31 -9.00
CA GLY A 22 5.89 -5.41 -8.21
C GLY A 22 4.74 -6.17 -8.87
N LEU A 23 4.30 -5.80 -10.07
CA LEU A 23 3.05 -6.28 -10.65
C LEU A 23 3.07 -7.77 -11.07
N LEU A 24 4.24 -8.31 -11.40
CA LEU A 24 4.43 -9.73 -11.68
C LEU A 24 4.81 -10.54 -10.44
N GLY A 25 4.67 -9.95 -9.26
CA GLY A 25 4.85 -10.62 -7.99
C GLY A 25 3.75 -11.63 -7.67
N GLN A 26 3.96 -12.42 -6.63
CA GLN A 26 2.99 -13.35 -6.08
C GLN A 26 3.11 -13.44 -4.55
N PHE A 27 2.03 -13.77 -3.86
CA PHE A 27 2.10 -14.05 -2.43
C PHE A 27 2.85 -15.36 -2.17
N GLN A 28 3.69 -15.35 -1.13
CA GLN A 28 4.40 -16.53 -0.62
C GLN A 28 4.25 -16.61 0.92
N PRO A 29 3.76 -17.75 1.43
CA PRO A 29 3.14 -18.85 0.69
C PRO A 29 1.73 -18.48 0.19
N ALA A 30 1.26 -19.14 -0.86
CA ALA A 30 -0.12 -19.05 -1.34
C ALA A 30 -0.56 -20.34 -2.01
N LEU A 31 -1.88 -20.55 -2.08
CA LEU A 31 -2.48 -21.70 -2.78
C LEU A 31 -2.61 -21.36 -4.26
N ALA A 32 -1.61 -21.71 -5.05
CA ALA A 32 -1.67 -21.62 -6.50
C ALA A 32 -2.86 -22.43 -7.07
N MET A 33 -3.30 -22.08 -8.27
CA MET A 33 -4.45 -22.70 -8.94
C MET A 33 -3.99 -23.60 -10.08
N SER A 34 -4.59 -24.78 -10.18
CA SER A 34 -4.42 -25.63 -11.37
C SER A 34 -5.25 -25.11 -12.54
N ARG A 35 -4.95 -25.61 -13.75
CA ARG A 35 -5.75 -25.35 -14.95
C ARG A 35 -7.22 -25.73 -14.72
N ASP A 36 -7.48 -26.91 -14.15
CA ASP A 36 -8.83 -27.42 -13.94
C ASP A 36 -9.62 -26.54 -12.94
N GLU A 37 -8.94 -26.06 -11.88
CA GLU A 37 -9.55 -25.11 -10.94
C GLU A 37 -9.92 -23.80 -11.62
N ILE A 38 -9.05 -23.26 -12.46
CA ILE A 38 -9.32 -22.02 -13.21
C ILE A 38 -10.52 -22.21 -14.15
N GLN A 39 -10.56 -23.32 -14.88
CA GLN A 39 -11.68 -23.67 -15.76
C GLN A 39 -12.99 -23.90 -14.98
N GLY A 40 -12.90 -24.38 -13.75
CA GLY A 40 -14.03 -24.53 -12.84
C GLY A 40 -14.76 -23.22 -12.52
N TYR A 41 -14.10 -22.06 -12.63
CA TYR A 41 -14.70 -20.74 -12.53
C TYR A 41 -15.43 -20.30 -13.81
N GLY A 42 -15.30 -21.07 -14.89
CA GLY A 42 -15.90 -20.79 -16.21
C GLY A 42 -15.00 -20.01 -17.16
N LEU A 43 -13.73 -19.79 -16.80
CA LEU A 43 -12.75 -19.17 -17.70
C LEU A 43 -12.21 -20.21 -18.68
N ASN A 44 -12.32 -19.93 -19.99
CA ASN A 44 -11.64 -20.74 -21.01
C ASN A 44 -10.13 -20.50 -20.97
N PHE A 45 -9.45 -21.21 -20.08
CA PHE A 45 -8.04 -20.98 -19.78
C PHE A 45 -7.12 -21.37 -20.92
N GLN A 46 -6.55 -20.39 -21.59
CA GLN A 46 -5.56 -20.50 -22.64
C GLN A 46 -4.17 -20.14 -22.08
N GLU A 47 -3.42 -21.15 -21.67
CA GLU A 47 -2.18 -20.97 -20.91
C GLU A 47 -1.20 -20.00 -21.58
N GLU A 48 -0.86 -20.25 -22.83
CA GLU A 48 0.11 -19.43 -23.58
C GLU A 48 -0.36 -17.99 -23.74
N LEU A 49 -1.65 -17.78 -23.95
CA LEU A 49 -2.22 -16.44 -24.11
C LEU A 49 -2.27 -15.66 -22.78
N PHE A 50 -2.55 -16.34 -21.67
CA PHE A 50 -2.81 -15.67 -20.40
C PHE A 50 -1.58 -15.53 -19.49
N THR A 51 -0.49 -16.25 -19.80
CA THR A 51 0.75 -16.20 -19.02
C THR A 51 1.92 -15.54 -19.74
N LYS A 52 1.74 -15.16 -21.00
CA LYS A 52 2.72 -14.38 -21.77
C LYS A 52 2.21 -12.96 -22.00
N PRO A 53 3.09 -11.98 -22.15
CA PRO A 53 2.73 -10.60 -22.48
C PRO A 53 1.81 -10.52 -23.71
N PHE A 54 0.68 -9.85 -23.58
CA PHE A 54 -0.26 -9.64 -24.68
C PHE A 54 0.08 -8.37 -25.45
N ILE A 55 0.71 -8.53 -26.60
CA ILE A 55 1.20 -7.43 -27.43
C ILE A 55 0.54 -7.51 -28.81
N ALA A 56 -0.60 -6.85 -28.96
CA ALA A 56 -1.31 -6.73 -30.24
C ALA A 56 -1.06 -5.38 -30.90
N ASP A 57 -1.23 -5.27 -32.23
CA ASP A 57 -1.08 -4.01 -32.98
C ASP A 57 -1.79 -2.83 -32.32
N TRP A 58 -3.07 -2.98 -31.96
CA TRP A 58 -3.86 -1.93 -31.34
C TRP A 58 -3.34 -1.52 -29.96
N VAL A 59 -2.68 -2.42 -29.23
CA VAL A 59 -2.03 -2.12 -27.93
C VAL A 59 -0.82 -1.24 -28.18
N ILE A 60 0.01 -1.62 -29.15
CA ILE A 60 1.21 -0.87 -29.55
C ILE A 60 0.83 0.54 -29.97
N ASP A 61 -0.18 0.67 -30.84
CA ASP A 61 -0.67 1.97 -31.32
C ASP A 61 -1.22 2.84 -30.17
N ARG A 62 -1.94 2.24 -29.21
CA ARG A 62 -2.49 2.96 -28.06
C ARG A 62 -1.39 3.47 -27.12
N VAL A 63 -0.38 2.64 -26.84
CA VAL A 63 0.69 2.96 -25.89
C VAL A 63 1.71 3.90 -26.50
N PHE A 64 2.14 3.66 -27.75
CA PHE A 64 3.29 4.35 -28.34
C PHE A 64 2.92 5.40 -29.41
N LYS A 65 1.66 5.44 -29.84
CA LYS A 65 1.14 6.45 -30.79
C LYS A 65 2.05 6.60 -32.03
N GLU A 66 2.58 7.80 -32.27
CA GLU A 66 3.47 8.11 -33.40
C GLU A 66 4.79 7.33 -33.40
N HIS A 67 5.15 6.68 -32.30
CA HIS A 67 6.35 5.86 -32.17
C HIS A 67 6.09 4.36 -32.32
N ALA A 68 4.87 3.94 -32.66
CA ALA A 68 4.49 2.53 -32.77
C ALA A 68 5.40 1.75 -33.74
N GLU A 69 5.67 2.29 -34.92
CA GLU A 69 6.52 1.61 -35.91
C GLU A 69 7.99 1.53 -35.47
N GLU A 70 8.51 2.57 -34.83
CA GLU A 70 9.86 2.53 -34.23
C GLU A 70 9.95 1.40 -33.16
N VAL A 71 8.90 1.24 -32.35
CA VAL A 71 8.86 0.21 -31.30
C VAL A 71 8.77 -1.18 -31.90
N LYS A 72 7.93 -1.40 -32.91
CA LYS A 72 7.82 -2.68 -33.63
C LYS A 72 9.17 -3.09 -34.21
N GLU A 73 9.86 -2.19 -34.93
CA GLU A 73 11.14 -2.48 -35.54
C GLU A 73 12.24 -2.77 -34.51
N LYS A 74 12.34 -1.97 -33.47
CA LYS A 74 13.49 -1.97 -32.57
C LYS A 74 13.37 -2.99 -31.43
N TYR A 75 12.19 -3.10 -30.82
CA TYR A 75 12.01 -3.83 -29.55
C TYR A 75 11.19 -5.10 -29.69
N LEU A 76 10.39 -5.23 -30.76
CA LEU A 76 9.47 -6.32 -30.93
C LEU A 76 9.88 -7.23 -32.10
N GLN A 77 9.38 -8.45 -32.04
CA GLN A 77 9.37 -9.39 -33.18
C GLN A 77 7.93 -9.75 -33.48
N HIS A 78 7.61 -9.85 -34.78
CA HIS A 78 6.30 -10.27 -35.25
C HIS A 78 6.18 -11.79 -35.09
N ASP A 79 5.13 -12.26 -34.44
CA ASP A 79 4.88 -13.68 -34.23
C ASP A 79 3.90 -14.23 -35.28
N HIS A 80 2.65 -13.75 -35.26
CA HIS A 80 1.60 -14.13 -36.21
C HIS A 80 0.47 -13.10 -36.21
N ASP A 81 -0.25 -12.98 -37.30
CA ASP A 81 -1.36 -12.04 -37.49
C ASP A 81 -0.98 -10.62 -37.03
N ASN A 82 -1.66 -10.12 -36.01
CA ASN A 82 -1.42 -8.80 -35.41
C ASN A 82 -0.80 -8.92 -34.00
N ILE A 83 -0.09 -10.02 -33.72
CA ILE A 83 0.52 -10.33 -32.41
C ILE A 83 2.04 -10.27 -32.51
N PHE A 84 2.62 -9.69 -31.50
CA PHE A 84 4.06 -9.50 -31.35
C PHE A 84 4.54 -10.07 -30.01
N SER A 85 5.84 -10.30 -29.91
CA SER A 85 6.53 -10.54 -28.64
C SER A 85 7.74 -9.62 -28.51
N LEU A 86 8.21 -9.44 -27.29
CA LEU A 86 9.45 -8.70 -27.05
C LEU A 86 10.64 -9.50 -27.56
N LYS A 87 11.61 -8.83 -28.18
CA LYS A 87 12.88 -9.46 -28.52
C LYS A 87 13.59 -9.94 -27.25
N PRO A 88 14.40 -11.00 -27.30
CA PRO A 88 15.08 -11.56 -26.11
C PRO A 88 15.92 -10.57 -25.32
N GLU A 89 16.36 -9.48 -25.94
CA GLU A 89 17.13 -8.40 -25.31
C GLU A 89 16.26 -7.47 -24.46
N TYR A 90 14.91 -7.55 -24.58
CA TYR A 90 13.93 -6.67 -23.92
C TYR A 90 12.79 -7.44 -23.25
N ASP A 91 12.89 -8.76 -23.10
CA ASP A 91 11.82 -9.64 -22.62
C ASP A 91 11.59 -9.61 -21.10
N THR A 92 12.38 -8.82 -20.36
CA THR A 92 12.19 -8.55 -18.93
C THR A 92 12.34 -7.07 -18.62
N GLU A 93 11.72 -6.61 -17.53
CA GLU A 93 11.84 -5.21 -17.10
C GLU A 93 13.30 -4.81 -16.82
N ARG A 94 14.10 -5.69 -16.21
CA ARG A 94 15.53 -5.38 -15.94
C ARG A 94 16.36 -5.24 -17.21
N LYS A 95 16.06 -6.00 -18.26
CA LYS A 95 16.73 -5.82 -19.56
C LYS A 95 16.34 -4.49 -20.21
N ILE A 96 15.06 -4.12 -20.12
CA ILE A 96 14.59 -2.82 -20.57
C ILE A 96 15.25 -1.70 -19.78
N GLU A 97 15.27 -1.79 -18.43
CA GLU A 97 15.95 -0.80 -17.56
C GLU A 97 17.40 -0.58 -18.00
N ALA A 98 18.16 -1.68 -18.20
CA ALA A 98 19.55 -1.61 -18.65
C ALA A 98 19.70 -0.96 -20.04
N ALA A 99 18.77 -1.25 -20.97
CA ALA A 99 18.80 -0.66 -22.32
C ALA A 99 18.47 0.85 -22.33
N PHE A 100 17.83 1.34 -21.28
CA PHE A 100 17.49 2.77 -21.11
C PHE A 100 18.37 3.47 -20.07
N GLU A 101 19.41 2.82 -19.56
CA GLU A 101 20.33 3.43 -18.62
C GLU A 101 20.97 4.70 -19.21
N GLY A 102 20.91 5.80 -18.45
CA GLY A 102 21.42 7.11 -18.88
C GLY A 102 20.52 7.87 -19.88
N LYS A 103 19.40 7.31 -20.32
CA LYS A 103 18.43 7.99 -21.17
C LYS A 103 17.39 8.69 -20.29
N THR A 104 17.27 10.02 -20.42
CA THR A 104 16.47 10.84 -19.50
C THR A 104 15.50 11.79 -20.20
N THR A 105 15.36 11.70 -21.54
CA THR A 105 14.37 12.51 -22.25
C THR A 105 12.95 12.03 -21.97
N ASP A 106 11.96 12.89 -22.06
CA ASP A 106 10.54 12.53 -21.88
C ASP A 106 10.14 11.37 -22.81
N LYS A 107 10.66 11.38 -24.05
CA LYS A 107 10.45 10.28 -25.00
C LYS A 107 11.05 8.97 -24.48
N ASP A 108 12.29 8.99 -24.00
CA ASP A 108 12.96 7.77 -23.50
C ASP A 108 12.21 7.18 -22.30
N ILE A 109 11.78 8.05 -21.38
CA ILE A 109 11.00 7.66 -20.21
C ILE A 109 9.67 7.02 -20.66
N TRP A 110 8.95 7.66 -21.56
CA TRP A 110 7.69 7.15 -22.09
C TRP A 110 7.85 5.80 -22.80
N LEU A 111 8.87 5.65 -23.67
CA LEU A 111 9.16 4.38 -24.36
C LEU A 111 9.50 3.27 -23.36
N ARG A 112 10.33 3.55 -22.38
CA ARG A 112 10.71 2.61 -21.31
C ARG A 112 9.47 2.15 -20.54
N ASP A 113 8.67 3.08 -20.06
CA ASP A 113 7.50 2.79 -19.24
C ASP A 113 6.41 2.04 -20.04
N GLY A 114 6.27 2.37 -21.32
CA GLY A 114 5.41 1.61 -22.24
C GLY A 114 5.87 0.18 -22.46
N LEU A 115 7.18 -0.05 -22.57
CA LEU A 115 7.74 -1.41 -22.68
C LEU A 115 7.56 -2.20 -21.37
N TYR A 116 7.70 -1.57 -20.20
CA TYR A 116 7.37 -2.21 -18.91
C TYR A 116 5.92 -2.66 -18.88
N ALA A 117 4.98 -1.76 -19.25
CA ALA A 117 3.57 -2.09 -19.30
C ALA A 117 3.27 -3.28 -20.21
N MET A 118 4.03 -3.46 -21.31
CA MET A 118 3.90 -4.63 -22.18
C MET A 118 4.38 -5.93 -21.51
N VAL A 119 5.54 -5.90 -20.82
CA VAL A 119 6.04 -7.07 -20.07
C VAL A 119 5.02 -7.51 -19.00
N GLU A 120 4.35 -6.56 -18.38
CA GLU A 120 3.40 -6.76 -17.29
C GLU A 120 2.00 -7.20 -17.75
N ASP A 121 1.71 -7.18 -19.05
CA ASP A 121 0.36 -7.47 -19.58
C ASP A 121 0.09 -8.97 -19.69
N VAL A 122 -0.12 -9.57 -18.53
CA VAL A 122 -0.53 -10.97 -18.38
C VAL A 122 -1.73 -11.09 -17.46
N LEU A 123 -2.58 -12.12 -17.61
CA LEU A 123 -3.66 -12.40 -16.67
C LEU A 123 -3.21 -13.25 -15.48
N PHE A 124 -2.23 -14.13 -15.70
CA PHE A 124 -1.71 -15.05 -14.71
C PHE A 124 -0.19 -15.06 -14.71
N VAL A 125 0.38 -15.16 -13.52
CA VAL A 125 1.79 -15.50 -13.34
C VAL A 125 1.92 -16.98 -12.95
N ARG A 126 2.97 -17.65 -13.42
CA ARG A 126 3.24 -19.03 -13.05
C ARG A 126 3.76 -19.13 -11.63
N ASP A 127 3.33 -20.14 -10.90
CA ASP A 127 3.91 -20.43 -9.60
C ASP A 127 5.38 -20.79 -9.74
N ARG A 128 6.22 -20.25 -8.86
CA ARG A 128 7.69 -20.43 -8.94
C ARG A 128 8.17 -21.80 -8.51
N GLN A 129 7.39 -22.47 -7.66
CA GLN A 129 7.73 -23.82 -7.18
C GLN A 129 7.16 -24.91 -8.09
N ASN A 130 6.02 -24.62 -8.73
CA ASN A 130 5.36 -25.52 -9.65
C ASN A 130 4.87 -24.78 -10.91
N PRO A 131 5.62 -24.78 -12.01
CA PRO A 131 5.28 -24.06 -13.23
C PRO A 131 3.94 -24.46 -13.88
N ASN A 132 3.34 -25.58 -13.47
CA ASN A 132 2.02 -26.03 -13.93
C ASN A 132 0.87 -25.45 -13.10
N MET A 133 1.17 -24.60 -12.12
CA MET A 133 0.20 -23.90 -11.29
C MET A 133 0.31 -22.39 -11.53
N PHE A 134 -0.77 -21.68 -11.22
CA PHE A 134 -0.92 -20.28 -11.62
C PHE A 134 -1.48 -19.43 -10.49
N HIS A 135 -1.12 -18.14 -10.51
CA HIS A 135 -1.70 -17.10 -9.66
C HIS A 135 -2.28 -16.02 -10.57
N PRO A 136 -3.50 -15.50 -10.31
CA PRO A 136 -3.98 -14.34 -11.03
C PRO A 136 -3.03 -13.15 -10.77
N ARG A 137 -2.68 -12.44 -11.85
CA ARG A 137 -1.84 -11.24 -11.73
C ARG A 137 -2.61 -10.15 -10.99
N ILE A 138 -1.97 -9.52 -10.01
CA ILE A 138 -2.59 -8.42 -9.25
C ILE A 138 -2.97 -7.27 -10.18
N THR A 139 -4.16 -6.69 -9.99
CA THR A 139 -4.70 -5.61 -10.84
C THR A 139 -4.82 -5.94 -12.33
N ALA A 140 -4.91 -7.22 -12.70
CA ALA A 140 -5.02 -7.65 -14.11
C ALA A 140 -6.22 -7.05 -14.84
N GLN A 141 -7.26 -6.59 -14.11
CA GLN A 141 -8.41 -5.88 -14.68
C GLN A 141 -8.04 -4.57 -15.39
N LEU A 142 -6.84 -4.03 -15.16
CA LEU A 142 -6.31 -2.84 -15.82
C LEU A 142 -5.48 -3.15 -17.07
N ASN A 143 -5.29 -4.43 -17.39
CA ASN A 143 -4.48 -4.88 -18.51
C ASN A 143 -5.23 -4.87 -19.84
N PHE A 144 -4.50 -4.74 -20.94
CA PHE A 144 -5.06 -4.86 -22.29
C PHE A 144 -5.55 -6.28 -22.58
N MET A 145 -4.87 -7.30 -22.07
CA MET A 145 -5.36 -8.69 -22.19
C MET A 145 -6.74 -8.85 -21.55
N TYR A 146 -6.96 -8.28 -20.36
CA TYR A 146 -8.29 -8.31 -19.74
C TYR A 146 -9.31 -7.51 -20.56
N GLU A 147 -8.93 -6.34 -21.09
CA GLU A 147 -9.80 -5.54 -21.96
C GLU A 147 -10.25 -6.35 -23.19
N ALA A 148 -9.36 -7.15 -23.77
CA ALA A 148 -9.63 -7.97 -24.96
C ALA A 148 -10.52 -9.19 -24.69
N LEU A 149 -10.74 -9.58 -23.43
CA LEU A 149 -11.62 -10.72 -23.09
C LEU A 149 -13.07 -10.46 -23.45
N TRP A 150 -13.78 -11.54 -23.82
CA TRP A 150 -15.23 -11.53 -23.89
C TRP A 150 -15.84 -11.35 -22.49
N GLN A 151 -17.06 -10.80 -22.44
CA GLN A 151 -17.71 -10.48 -21.15
C GLN A 151 -17.83 -11.71 -20.23
N ASN A 152 -18.16 -12.88 -20.76
CA ASN A 152 -18.24 -14.10 -19.96
C ASN A 152 -16.91 -14.50 -19.32
N ASP A 153 -15.79 -14.30 -20.03
CA ASP A 153 -14.45 -14.57 -19.50
C ASP A 153 -14.03 -13.51 -18.47
N LYS A 154 -14.41 -12.24 -18.67
CA LYS A 154 -14.23 -11.19 -17.66
C LYS A 154 -14.96 -11.52 -16.37
N ASP A 155 -16.19 -11.94 -16.46
CA ASP A 155 -17.01 -12.31 -15.30
C ASP A 155 -16.43 -13.53 -14.57
N ALA A 156 -15.97 -14.53 -15.32
CA ALA A 156 -15.30 -15.72 -14.79
C ALA A 156 -13.98 -15.35 -14.09
N PHE A 157 -13.14 -14.53 -14.75
CA PHE A 157 -11.88 -14.05 -14.18
C PHE A 157 -12.12 -13.22 -12.92
N ASN A 158 -13.10 -12.33 -12.89
CA ASN A 158 -13.42 -11.53 -11.71
C ASN A 158 -13.87 -12.39 -10.52
N ARG A 159 -14.69 -13.44 -10.74
CA ARG A 159 -15.04 -14.38 -9.67
C ARG A 159 -13.83 -15.09 -9.12
N LEU A 160 -12.97 -15.61 -9.99
CA LEU A 160 -11.72 -16.27 -9.64
C LEU A 160 -10.78 -15.32 -8.88
N TYR A 161 -10.58 -14.11 -9.42
CA TYR A 161 -9.71 -13.08 -8.84
C TYR A 161 -10.16 -12.72 -7.41
N ASN A 162 -11.45 -12.46 -7.23
CA ASN A 162 -12.01 -12.11 -5.92
C ASN A 162 -11.87 -13.27 -4.92
N ASP A 163 -12.10 -14.51 -5.37
CA ASP A 163 -11.90 -15.67 -4.51
C ASP A 163 -10.43 -15.80 -4.11
N TYR A 164 -9.51 -15.72 -5.09
CA TYR A 164 -8.08 -15.87 -4.86
C TYR A 164 -7.54 -14.86 -3.86
N PHE A 165 -7.80 -13.57 -4.06
CA PHE A 165 -7.20 -12.50 -3.26
C PHE A 165 -7.89 -12.30 -1.90
N TYR A 166 -9.18 -12.61 -1.78
CA TYR A 166 -9.95 -12.25 -0.59
C TYR A 166 -10.49 -13.44 0.23
N ARG A 167 -10.45 -14.68 -0.29
CA ARG A 167 -11.06 -15.82 0.39
C ARG A 167 -10.19 -17.07 0.42
N ARG A 168 -9.76 -17.55 -0.76
CA ARG A 168 -9.10 -18.84 -0.96
C ARG A 168 -7.97 -19.11 0.04
N ASN A 169 -7.17 -18.12 0.33
CA ASN A 169 -5.96 -18.25 1.11
C ASN A 169 -6.18 -18.05 2.64
N ASN A 170 -7.36 -17.61 3.08
CA ASN A 170 -7.56 -17.22 4.48
C ASN A 170 -7.23 -18.33 5.48
N ASP A 171 -7.79 -19.52 5.31
CA ASP A 171 -7.54 -20.65 6.22
C ASP A 171 -6.09 -21.14 6.16
N PHE A 172 -5.49 -21.06 4.99
CA PHE A 172 -4.09 -21.42 4.80
C PHE A 172 -3.18 -20.44 5.53
N TRP A 173 -3.36 -19.13 5.29
CA TRP A 173 -2.57 -18.09 5.94
C TRP A 173 -2.80 -18.00 7.45
N TYR A 174 -4.02 -18.26 7.92
CA TYR A 174 -4.28 -18.42 9.35
C TYR A 174 -3.36 -19.49 9.97
N ARG A 175 -3.30 -20.69 9.36
CA ARG A 175 -2.43 -21.76 9.85
C ARG A 175 -0.95 -21.41 9.79
N GLU A 176 -0.51 -20.67 8.75
CA GLU A 176 0.89 -20.22 8.64
C GLU A 176 1.25 -19.24 9.78
N ALA A 177 0.40 -18.27 10.07
CA ALA A 177 0.61 -17.32 11.15
C ALA A 177 0.61 -18.00 12.52
N MET A 178 -0.29 -18.96 12.74
CA MET A 178 -0.43 -19.69 14.00
C MET A 178 0.74 -20.63 14.30
N LYS A 179 1.63 -20.90 13.34
CA LYS A 179 2.89 -21.62 13.62
C LYS A 179 3.89 -20.78 14.43
N LYS A 180 3.84 -19.47 14.36
CA LYS A 180 4.88 -18.56 14.89
C LYS A 180 4.36 -17.53 15.89
N LEU A 181 3.24 -16.87 15.60
CA LEU A 181 2.72 -15.76 16.41
C LEU A 181 2.37 -16.14 17.86
N PRO A 182 1.77 -17.33 18.15
CA PRO A 182 1.53 -17.73 19.54
C PRO A 182 2.80 -17.80 20.37
N LEU A 183 3.90 -18.32 19.79
CA LEU A 183 5.18 -18.41 20.49
C LEU A 183 5.73 -17.03 20.82
N LEU A 184 5.68 -16.09 19.88
CA LEU A 184 6.13 -14.70 20.08
C LEU A 184 5.28 -13.97 21.13
N SER A 185 3.95 -14.13 21.06
CA SER A 185 3.03 -13.49 22.00
C SER A 185 3.21 -13.99 23.44
N GLN A 186 3.60 -15.25 23.61
CA GLN A 186 3.80 -15.90 24.92
C GLN A 186 5.23 -15.73 25.47
N ALA A 187 6.19 -15.32 24.64
CA ALA A 187 7.59 -15.16 25.04
C ALA A 187 7.81 -14.05 26.06
N THR A 188 6.86 -13.14 26.24
CA THR A 188 6.93 -11.99 27.14
C THR A 188 5.56 -11.68 27.75
N ARG A 189 5.56 -10.90 28.82
CA ARG A 189 4.32 -10.34 29.43
C ARG A 189 3.96 -8.96 28.90
N MET A 190 4.73 -8.42 27.96
CA MET A 190 4.43 -7.13 27.35
C MET A 190 3.15 -7.21 26.52
N LEU A 191 2.37 -6.13 26.53
CA LEU A 191 1.25 -5.96 25.60
C LEU A 191 1.77 -5.95 24.16
N VAL A 192 1.16 -6.77 23.31
CA VAL A 192 1.56 -6.91 21.90
C VAL A 192 0.68 -6.04 21.03
N CYS A 193 1.27 -5.24 20.19
CA CYS A 193 0.60 -4.55 19.10
C CYS A 193 1.31 -4.85 17.77
N ALA A 194 0.61 -4.69 16.67
CA ALA A 194 1.12 -5.05 15.36
C ALA A 194 0.92 -3.91 14.36
N GLU A 195 1.83 -3.81 13.40
CA GLU A 195 1.59 -3.05 12.19
C GLU A 195 0.90 -3.98 11.18
N ASP A 196 -0.35 -3.68 10.86
CA ASP A 196 -1.26 -4.46 10.01
C ASP A 196 -1.92 -3.58 8.95
N LEU A 197 -1.12 -2.73 8.31
CA LEU A 197 -1.56 -1.82 7.25
C LEU A 197 -1.42 -2.43 5.85
N GLY A 198 -2.14 -1.87 4.88
CA GLY A 198 -2.12 -2.29 3.48
C GLY A 198 -3.24 -3.27 3.13
N MET A 199 -2.95 -4.24 2.26
CA MET A 199 -3.91 -5.26 1.86
C MET A 199 -4.03 -6.33 2.96
N VAL A 200 -5.00 -6.18 3.84
CA VAL A 200 -5.18 -7.02 5.04
C VAL A 200 -6.23 -8.10 4.77
N PRO A 201 -5.87 -9.40 4.70
CA PRO A 201 -6.85 -10.47 4.57
C PRO A 201 -7.59 -10.71 5.90
N ASP A 202 -8.82 -11.23 5.81
CA ASP A 202 -9.70 -11.45 6.97
C ASP A 202 -9.05 -12.30 8.08
N CYS A 203 -8.25 -13.29 7.69
CA CYS A 203 -7.56 -14.17 8.63
C CYS A 203 -6.59 -13.44 9.58
N VAL A 204 -6.12 -12.27 9.22
CA VAL A 204 -5.28 -11.44 10.12
C VAL A 204 -6.08 -11.03 11.33
N GLN A 205 -7.31 -10.54 11.13
CA GLN A 205 -8.19 -10.14 12.22
C GLN A 205 -8.55 -11.35 13.12
N TRP A 206 -8.72 -12.55 12.54
CA TRP A 206 -9.01 -13.77 13.33
C TRP A 206 -7.86 -14.08 14.28
N VAL A 207 -6.62 -14.13 13.76
CA VAL A 207 -5.41 -14.41 14.56
C VAL A 207 -5.16 -13.32 15.60
N MET A 208 -5.28 -12.04 15.23
CA MET A 208 -5.05 -10.94 16.15
C MET A 208 -6.06 -10.93 17.29
N ASN A 209 -7.33 -11.25 17.02
CA ASN A 209 -8.35 -11.37 18.05
C ASN A 209 -8.08 -12.56 18.99
N GLU A 210 -7.71 -13.73 18.44
CA GLU A 210 -7.41 -14.94 19.21
C GLU A 210 -6.20 -14.73 20.13
N LEU A 211 -5.12 -14.14 19.60
CA LEU A 211 -3.88 -13.88 20.34
C LEU A 211 -3.90 -12.56 21.13
N ARG A 212 -5.00 -11.81 21.08
CA ARG A 212 -5.16 -10.50 21.75
C ARG A 212 -4.08 -9.49 21.36
N ILE A 213 -3.65 -9.51 20.11
CA ILE A 213 -2.71 -8.54 19.55
C ILE A 213 -3.49 -7.29 19.14
N LEU A 214 -3.02 -6.11 19.52
CA LEU A 214 -3.66 -4.85 19.14
C LEU A 214 -3.36 -4.50 17.69
N SER A 215 -4.39 -4.14 16.95
CA SER A 215 -4.26 -3.62 15.58
C SER A 215 -3.77 -2.16 15.57
N LEU A 216 -3.26 -1.70 14.45
CA LEU A 216 -2.92 -0.29 14.22
C LEU A 216 -4.04 0.40 13.43
N GLU A 217 -4.55 1.51 13.97
CA GLU A 217 -5.63 2.27 13.34
C GLU A 217 -5.17 3.68 12.97
N LEU A 218 -5.30 4.01 11.67
CA LEU A 218 -4.98 5.30 11.08
C LEU A 218 -6.21 5.85 10.35
N GLN A 219 -6.63 7.04 10.70
CA GLN A 219 -7.79 7.68 10.07
C GLN A 219 -7.51 8.02 8.60
N SER A 220 -6.28 8.43 8.29
CA SER A 220 -5.83 8.78 6.94
C SER A 220 -5.53 7.59 6.03
N MET A 221 -5.48 6.38 6.59
CA MET A 221 -5.21 5.13 5.86
C MET A 221 -6.10 4.00 6.39
N PRO A 222 -7.41 4.05 6.11
CA PRO A 222 -8.34 3.04 6.60
C PRO A 222 -8.05 1.67 5.97
N LYS A 223 -8.33 0.59 6.71
CA LYS A 223 -8.23 -0.79 6.22
C LYS A 223 -9.34 -1.16 5.26
N ASP A 224 -10.48 -0.48 5.35
CA ASP A 224 -11.60 -0.62 4.42
C ASP A 224 -11.36 0.24 3.17
N PRO A 225 -11.10 -0.36 2.01
CA PRO A 225 -10.82 0.40 0.78
C PRO A 225 -12.03 1.13 0.21
N SER A 226 -13.23 0.89 0.75
CA SER A 226 -14.46 1.55 0.30
C SER A 226 -14.64 2.96 0.88
N VAL A 227 -13.83 3.34 1.86
CA VAL A 227 -13.88 4.65 2.50
C VAL A 227 -12.56 5.40 2.34
N GLU A 228 -12.63 6.71 2.10
CA GLU A 228 -11.44 7.57 1.95
C GLU A 228 -10.77 7.85 3.31
N PHE A 229 -11.56 7.96 4.38
CA PHE A 229 -11.08 8.20 5.74
C PHE A 229 -11.76 7.27 6.74
N GLY A 230 -10.99 6.79 7.71
CA GLY A 230 -11.50 5.99 8.81
C GLY A 230 -12.34 6.82 9.79
N HIS A 231 -13.39 6.22 10.35
CA HIS A 231 -14.16 6.83 11.42
C HIS A 231 -13.60 6.42 12.77
N LEU A 232 -13.04 7.36 13.52
CA LEU A 232 -12.42 7.09 14.82
C LEU A 232 -13.34 6.36 15.80
N SER A 233 -14.65 6.65 15.78
CA SER A 233 -15.64 5.96 16.63
C SER A 233 -15.83 4.49 16.29
N ARG A 234 -15.34 4.02 15.15
CA ARG A 234 -15.41 2.61 14.71
C ARG A 234 -14.13 1.83 14.99
N ASN A 235 -13.11 2.49 15.53
CA ASN A 235 -11.88 1.79 15.89
C ASN A 235 -12.21 0.65 16.88
N PRO A 236 -11.66 -0.56 16.68
CA PRO A 236 -11.82 -1.63 17.65
C PRO A 236 -11.14 -1.25 18.97
N TYR A 237 -11.73 -1.67 20.10
CA TYR A 237 -11.11 -1.41 21.40
C TYR A 237 -9.67 -1.96 21.48
N ARG A 238 -9.45 -3.16 20.95
CA ARG A 238 -8.11 -3.78 20.90
C ARG A 238 -7.26 -3.20 19.76
N SER A 239 -6.98 -1.91 19.84
CA SER A 239 -6.15 -1.23 18.85
C SER A 239 -5.26 -0.17 19.50
N VAL A 240 -4.26 0.21 18.72
CA VAL A 240 -3.46 1.43 18.91
C VAL A 240 -3.86 2.38 17.79
N CYS A 241 -4.33 3.57 18.13
CA CYS A 241 -4.56 4.61 17.13
C CYS A 241 -3.43 5.64 17.14
N THR A 242 -3.14 6.18 15.97
CA THR A 242 -2.15 7.25 15.76
C THR A 242 -2.53 8.14 14.59
N LEU A 243 -1.94 9.32 14.50
CA LEU A 243 -2.11 10.23 13.35
C LEU A 243 -1.13 9.91 12.23
N SER A 244 0.11 9.55 12.61
CA SER A 244 1.17 9.23 11.67
C SER A 244 2.06 8.11 12.20
N THR A 245 2.89 7.53 11.32
CA THR A 245 3.97 6.62 11.67
C THR A 245 5.29 7.14 11.10
N HIS A 246 6.40 6.47 11.43
CA HIS A 246 7.71 6.82 10.87
C HIS A 246 7.77 6.68 9.33
N ASP A 247 6.90 5.88 8.71
CA ASP A 247 6.84 5.65 7.26
C ASP A 247 5.85 6.56 6.53
N MET A 248 5.18 7.44 7.26
CA MET A 248 4.14 8.33 6.74
C MET A 248 4.50 9.80 6.95
N PRO A 249 3.87 10.75 6.22
CA PRO A 249 3.95 12.16 6.57
C PRO A 249 3.39 12.41 7.98
N THR A 250 3.98 13.38 8.69
CA THR A 250 3.39 13.91 9.92
C THR A 250 2.03 14.56 9.63
N LEU A 251 1.21 14.81 10.65
CA LEU A 251 -0.09 15.46 10.48
C LEU A 251 0.02 16.74 9.64
N ARG A 252 1.03 17.58 9.91
CA ARG A 252 1.25 18.85 9.19
C ARG A 252 1.59 18.64 7.73
N GLN A 253 2.49 17.70 7.43
CA GLN A 253 2.83 17.38 6.05
C GLN A 253 1.64 16.79 5.30
N TRP A 254 0.95 15.82 5.90
CA TRP A 254 -0.23 15.20 5.31
C TRP A 254 -1.32 16.22 4.98
N TRP A 255 -1.48 17.25 5.85
CA TRP A 255 -2.45 18.33 5.66
C TRP A 255 -2.13 19.21 4.44
N ASP A 256 -0.85 19.50 4.22
CA ASP A 256 -0.43 20.46 3.20
C ASP A 256 0.03 19.77 1.89
N GLU A 257 0.11 18.45 1.87
CA GLU A 257 0.54 17.65 0.70
C GLU A 257 -0.52 17.62 -0.42
N ASP A 258 -1.82 17.62 -0.06
CA ASP A 258 -2.94 17.46 -0.99
C ASP A 258 -4.15 18.26 -0.47
N TYR A 259 -4.36 19.43 -1.07
CA TYR A 259 -5.41 20.37 -0.66
C TYR A 259 -6.83 19.86 -0.93
N ASP A 260 -7.05 19.09 -2.00
CA ASP A 260 -8.37 18.53 -2.31
C ASP A 260 -8.75 17.46 -1.29
N ARG A 261 -7.81 16.58 -0.96
CA ARG A 261 -7.98 15.56 0.08
C ARG A 261 -8.27 16.20 1.45
N THR A 262 -7.49 17.20 1.85
CA THR A 262 -7.65 17.85 3.14
C THR A 262 -8.91 18.71 3.20
N GLN A 263 -9.36 19.29 2.09
CA GLN A 263 -10.66 19.95 2.02
C GLN A 263 -11.81 18.96 2.25
N LYS A 264 -11.75 17.76 1.66
CA LYS A 264 -12.74 16.70 1.92
C LYS A 264 -12.73 16.27 3.38
N TYR A 265 -11.53 16.06 3.95
CA TYR A 265 -11.37 15.69 5.35
C TYR A 265 -11.95 16.77 6.27
N TYR A 266 -11.66 18.05 6.01
CA TYR A 266 -12.17 19.20 6.75
C TYR A 266 -13.70 19.24 6.78
N ASN A 267 -14.34 18.98 5.62
CA ASN A 267 -15.79 18.98 5.51
C ASN A 267 -16.43 17.73 6.12
N SER A 268 -15.92 16.53 5.79
CA SER A 268 -16.59 15.25 6.11
C SER A 268 -16.23 14.70 7.48
N MET A 269 -14.98 14.87 7.92
CA MET A 269 -14.49 14.29 9.18
C MET A 269 -14.47 15.31 10.33
N LEU A 270 -14.14 16.57 10.03
CA LEU A 270 -14.17 17.63 11.03
C LEU A 270 -15.51 18.38 11.08
N TYR A 271 -16.39 18.12 10.10
CA TYR A 271 -17.74 18.73 9.99
C TYR A 271 -17.68 20.27 9.95
N ARG A 272 -16.69 20.81 9.23
CA ARG A 272 -16.47 22.25 9.10
C ARG A 272 -16.80 22.72 7.69
N GLY A 273 -17.37 23.92 7.59
CA GLY A 273 -17.65 24.60 6.31
C GLY A 273 -16.56 25.59 5.94
N GLY A 274 -16.59 26.04 4.68
CA GLY A 274 -15.62 26.99 4.14
C GLY A 274 -14.33 26.31 3.66
N ALA A 275 -13.32 27.11 3.32
CA ALA A 275 -12.03 26.63 2.88
C ALA A 275 -11.21 26.08 4.05
N ALA A 276 -10.59 24.93 3.87
CA ALA A 276 -9.62 24.39 4.80
C ALA A 276 -8.41 25.34 4.90
N PRO A 277 -7.97 25.74 6.10
CA PRO A 277 -6.83 26.64 6.21
C PRO A 277 -5.51 25.94 5.91
N HIS A 278 -4.63 26.61 5.18
CA HIS A 278 -3.27 26.18 4.88
C HIS A 278 -2.27 27.32 5.12
N PRO A 279 -1.10 27.01 5.74
CA PRO A 279 -0.73 25.74 6.34
C PRO A 279 -1.60 25.39 7.55
N LEU A 280 -1.54 24.12 8.02
CA LEU A 280 -2.31 23.65 9.18
C LEU A 280 -2.08 24.54 10.39
N PRO A 281 -3.12 25.26 10.91
CA PRO A 281 -2.96 26.08 12.11
C PRO A 281 -3.00 25.25 13.40
N GLY A 282 -2.33 25.71 14.45
CA GLY A 282 -2.22 25.01 15.73
C GLY A 282 -3.56 24.65 16.37
N TRP A 283 -4.54 25.55 16.32
CA TRP A 283 -5.89 25.30 16.86
C TRP A 283 -6.60 24.12 16.15
N LEU A 284 -6.37 23.96 14.84
CA LEU A 284 -6.97 22.87 14.08
C LEU A 284 -6.23 21.55 14.31
N ALA A 285 -4.90 21.59 14.43
CA ALA A 285 -4.12 20.45 14.87
C ALA A 285 -4.57 19.97 16.26
N ARG A 286 -4.83 20.90 17.19
CA ARG A 286 -5.38 20.60 18.52
C ARG A 286 -6.76 19.89 18.43
N ASP A 287 -7.68 20.37 17.58
CA ASP A 287 -8.98 19.70 17.36
C ASP A 287 -8.80 18.26 16.83
N ILE A 288 -7.90 18.06 15.86
CA ILE A 288 -7.61 16.73 15.30
C ILE A 288 -7.01 15.79 16.37
N VAL A 289 -6.03 16.27 17.14
CA VAL A 289 -5.43 15.51 18.25
C VAL A 289 -6.47 15.16 19.30
N SER A 290 -7.33 16.10 19.71
CA SER A 290 -8.42 15.85 20.66
C SER A 290 -9.36 14.74 20.20
N ARG A 291 -9.78 14.78 18.93
CA ARG A 291 -10.62 13.73 18.33
C ARG A 291 -9.92 12.37 18.32
N GLN A 292 -8.64 12.34 18.02
CA GLN A 292 -7.85 11.10 18.05
C GLN A 292 -7.79 10.50 19.45
N LEU A 293 -7.59 11.35 20.47
CA LEU A 293 -7.56 10.94 21.87
C LEU A 293 -8.90 10.39 22.35
N THR A 294 -10.03 10.88 21.85
CA THR A 294 -11.37 10.41 22.24
C THR A 294 -11.81 9.13 21.54
N SER A 295 -10.99 8.55 20.65
CA SER A 295 -11.31 7.29 20.00
C SER A 295 -11.44 6.13 20.99
N PRO A 296 -12.22 5.07 20.67
CA PRO A 296 -12.37 3.91 21.57
C PRO A 296 -11.14 2.99 21.61
N SER A 297 -10.09 3.26 20.83
CA SER A 297 -8.85 2.48 20.86
C SER A 297 -8.25 2.40 22.25
N MET A 298 -7.76 1.21 22.65
CA MET A 298 -7.16 0.98 23.97
C MET A 298 -5.99 1.93 24.22
N LEU A 299 -5.15 2.13 23.21
CA LEU A 299 -4.02 3.07 23.27
C LEU A 299 -4.13 4.12 22.15
N CYS A 300 -3.76 5.34 22.50
CA CYS A 300 -3.53 6.42 21.54
C CYS A 300 -2.07 6.87 21.70
N ILE A 301 -1.24 6.58 20.68
CA ILE A 301 0.19 6.88 20.72
C ILE A 301 0.50 7.78 19.53
N LEU A 302 0.80 9.03 19.79
CA LEU A 302 1.11 10.03 18.75
C LEU A 302 2.61 10.26 18.68
N SER A 303 3.10 10.58 17.48
CA SER A 303 4.48 11.01 17.31
C SER A 303 4.70 12.36 18.04
N LEU A 304 5.94 12.63 18.45
CA LEU A 304 6.29 13.90 19.05
C LEU A 304 6.02 15.09 18.12
N GLN A 305 6.23 14.89 16.83
CA GLN A 305 5.95 15.88 15.78
C GLN A 305 4.46 16.23 15.72
N ASP A 306 3.59 15.22 15.82
CA ASP A 306 2.13 15.43 15.82
C ASP A 306 1.68 16.13 17.11
N TRP A 307 2.30 15.82 18.23
CA TRP A 307 2.09 16.58 19.47
C TRP A 307 2.53 18.04 19.34
N PHE A 308 3.71 18.30 18.75
CA PHE A 308 4.19 19.68 18.54
C PHE A 308 3.32 20.47 17.56
N ALA A 309 2.59 19.81 16.68
CA ALA A 309 1.70 20.47 15.71
C ALA A 309 0.64 21.37 16.36
N ILE A 310 0.25 21.10 17.61
CA ILE A 310 -0.78 21.87 18.32
C ILE A 310 -0.34 23.27 18.77
N ASP A 311 0.98 23.53 18.82
CA ASP A 311 1.52 24.83 19.28
C ASP A 311 2.52 25.39 18.28
N GLU A 312 2.15 26.54 17.69
CA GLU A 312 2.94 27.21 16.66
C GLU A 312 4.27 27.77 17.15
N ARG A 313 4.42 27.95 18.47
CA ARG A 313 5.66 28.47 19.09
C ARG A 313 6.76 27.43 19.13
N ILE A 314 6.40 26.16 19.27
CA ILE A 314 7.35 25.08 19.50
C ILE A 314 7.55 24.13 18.32
N ARG A 315 6.61 24.08 17.38
CA ARG A 315 6.76 23.26 16.19
C ARG A 315 7.82 23.82 15.21
N LEU A 316 8.44 22.98 14.41
CA LEU A 316 9.38 23.46 13.39
C LEU A 316 8.65 24.37 12.37
N ALA A 317 9.36 25.39 11.86
CA ALA A 317 8.83 26.27 10.83
C ALA A 317 8.53 25.48 9.54
N ASP A 318 9.47 24.64 9.10
CA ASP A 318 9.33 23.75 7.95
C ASP A 318 8.80 22.38 8.38
N ALA A 319 7.57 22.05 7.97
CA ALA A 319 6.97 20.74 8.22
C ALA A 319 7.74 19.57 7.56
N ASN A 320 8.48 19.83 6.47
CA ASN A 320 9.27 18.78 5.81
C ASN A 320 10.46 18.32 6.66
N ALA A 321 10.97 19.18 7.52
CA ALA A 321 12.03 18.82 8.46
C ALA A 321 11.58 17.86 9.57
N GLU A 322 10.26 17.68 9.75
CA GLU A 322 9.67 16.73 10.70
C GLU A 322 9.65 15.28 10.19
N ARG A 323 9.87 15.07 8.90
CA ARG A 323 9.79 13.75 8.26
C ARG A 323 10.90 12.82 8.74
N ILE A 324 10.52 11.59 9.13
CA ILE A 324 11.47 10.57 9.57
C ILE A 324 11.92 9.72 8.38
N ASN A 325 10.97 9.15 7.64
CA ASN A 325 11.25 8.28 6.51
C ASN A 325 10.40 8.65 5.29
N ILE A 326 10.95 8.41 4.11
CA ILE A 326 10.26 8.46 2.81
C ILE A 326 10.52 7.11 2.12
N PRO A 327 9.66 6.09 2.34
CA PRO A 327 9.91 4.73 1.87
C PRO A 327 10.15 4.62 0.36
N ALA A 328 9.52 5.47 -0.44
CA ALA A 328 9.70 5.52 -1.90
C ALA A 328 11.07 6.07 -2.34
N ASN A 329 11.84 6.68 -1.43
CA ASN A 329 13.16 7.24 -1.74
C ASN A 329 14.26 6.35 -1.19
N PRO A 330 14.94 5.52 -2.02
CA PRO A 330 15.98 4.60 -1.57
C PRO A 330 17.23 5.31 -1.04
N LYS A 331 17.35 6.62 -1.29
CA LYS A 331 18.47 7.46 -0.81
C LYS A 331 18.10 8.31 0.39
N HIS A 332 16.89 8.12 0.96
CA HIS A 332 16.50 8.84 2.17
C HIS A 332 17.21 8.28 3.40
N TYR A 333 17.62 9.17 4.29
CA TYR A 333 18.23 8.81 5.57
C TYR A 333 17.38 9.32 6.72
N TRP A 334 17.21 8.53 7.74
CA TRP A 334 16.49 8.87 8.97
C TRP A 334 17.34 9.84 9.80
N ARG A 335 17.13 11.15 9.60
CA ARG A 335 17.97 12.22 10.19
C ARG A 335 17.24 13.09 11.19
N TYR A 336 15.95 12.85 11.40
CA TYR A 336 15.18 13.68 12.34
C TYR A 336 15.88 13.72 13.70
N ARG A 337 15.97 14.92 14.25
CA ARG A 337 16.40 15.20 15.61
C ARG A 337 15.42 16.20 16.22
N MET A 338 15.01 15.95 17.44
CA MET A 338 14.21 16.91 18.21
C MET A 338 15.00 18.23 18.29
N HIS A 339 14.35 19.33 17.91
CA HIS A 339 14.99 20.63 17.77
C HIS A 339 15.09 21.40 19.09
N MET A 340 14.50 20.88 20.15
CA MET A 340 14.59 21.42 21.51
C MET A 340 15.13 20.34 22.46
N THR A 341 15.72 20.77 23.59
CA THR A 341 16.20 19.83 24.60
C THR A 341 15.03 19.33 25.46
N ILE A 342 15.23 18.21 26.16
CA ILE A 342 14.24 17.67 27.10
C ILE A 342 13.98 18.69 28.21
N GLU A 343 15.01 19.40 28.68
CA GLU A 343 14.91 20.42 29.71
C GLU A 343 14.05 21.61 29.25
N GLN A 344 14.21 22.05 28.00
CA GLN A 344 13.39 23.09 27.40
C GLN A 344 11.94 22.65 27.31
N LEU A 345 11.68 21.41 26.85
CA LEU A 345 10.33 20.87 26.77
C LEU A 345 9.69 20.75 28.16
N LEU A 346 10.40 20.28 29.16
CA LEU A 346 9.91 20.20 30.53
C LEU A 346 9.64 21.56 31.17
N ALA A 347 10.40 22.59 30.76
CA ALA A 347 10.25 23.94 31.26
C ALA A 347 9.07 24.72 30.63
N ASP A 348 8.60 24.32 29.44
CA ASP A 348 7.46 24.95 28.77
C ASP A 348 6.13 24.51 29.42
N ARG A 349 5.77 25.20 30.47
CA ARG A 349 4.55 24.90 31.26
C ARG A 349 3.28 25.07 30.42
N ASP A 350 3.20 26.11 29.63
CA ASP A 350 2.02 26.39 28.80
C ASP A 350 1.71 25.27 27.83
N TYR A 351 2.73 24.74 27.21
CA TYR A 351 2.60 23.59 26.30
C TYR A 351 2.23 22.29 27.07
N ASN A 352 2.94 22.03 28.16
CA ASN A 352 2.70 20.82 28.96
C ASN A 352 1.27 20.84 29.56
N ASP A 353 0.78 21.99 29.97
CA ASP A 353 -0.60 22.14 30.47
C ASP A 353 -1.62 21.90 29.34
N GLN A 354 -1.39 22.36 28.10
CA GLN A 354 -2.23 22.08 26.96
C GLN A 354 -2.30 20.57 26.65
N VAL A 355 -1.16 19.89 26.65
CA VAL A 355 -1.10 18.43 26.43
C VAL A 355 -1.86 17.69 27.53
N LYS A 356 -1.64 18.08 28.79
CA LYS A 356 -2.32 17.49 29.94
C LYS A 356 -3.84 17.67 29.86
N GLU A 357 -4.30 18.88 29.54
CA GLU A 357 -5.72 19.17 29.36
C GLU A 357 -6.36 18.26 28.31
N LEU A 358 -5.74 18.11 27.14
CA LEU A 358 -6.23 17.24 26.08
C LEU A 358 -6.34 15.76 26.52
N VAL A 359 -5.36 15.28 27.29
CA VAL A 359 -5.36 13.91 27.82
C VAL A 359 -6.45 13.72 28.86
N ASP A 360 -6.59 14.69 29.79
CA ASP A 360 -7.58 14.66 30.86
C ASP A 360 -9.02 14.75 30.30
N GLU A 361 -9.28 15.65 29.36
CA GLU A 361 -10.57 15.79 28.65
C GLU A 361 -10.98 14.52 27.92
N ALA A 362 -10.02 13.80 27.34
CA ALA A 362 -10.27 12.53 26.67
C ALA A 362 -10.47 11.34 27.65
N GLY A 363 -10.34 11.56 28.95
CA GLY A 363 -10.45 10.53 29.97
C GLY A 363 -9.32 9.49 29.93
N ARG A 364 -8.20 9.81 29.27
CA ARG A 364 -7.01 8.95 29.24
C ARG A 364 -6.07 9.30 30.38
N LYS A 365 -5.44 8.30 30.97
CA LYS A 365 -4.51 8.47 32.09
C LYS A 365 -3.22 7.72 31.84
#